data_307203b7ee5e202fabca0ccf278a93b6
#
_entry.id   307203b7ee5e202fabca0ccf278a93b6
#
_cell.length_a   1.000
_cell.length_b   1.000
_cell.length_c   1.000
_cell.angle_alpha   90.00
_cell.angle_beta   90.00
_cell.angle_gamma   90.00
#
_symmetry.space_group_name_H-M   'P 1'
#
loop_
_entity.id
_entity.type
_entity.pdbx_description
1 polymer ?
#
loop_
_entity_poly.entity_id
_entity_poly.type
_entity_poly.pdbx_seq_one_letter_code
_entity_poly.pdbx_strand_id
1 'polypeptide(L)'
;MAKESGRYFRDKSRGKPQRKRKPVVLLIAEGQNKTEKLYFWHFSTPESKYAVKVVSRGETGPQGMLDSLQRECMENDVSVEDDIAGIILDLDCNEERAKQLREVLSQEEYAHYKAFASNPCFEVWFVAHFHELRGTYSGSSQVLEDLKRQLPDYNKGRDCYRKLKDHTQEAIERCKAKERQHKDRNWPSVDCNPRTDVASLVEMLAGRKE
;
A
#
# COMPACT_ATOMS: atom_id res chain seq x y z
N MET A 1 37.55 -65.30 -18.62
CA MET A 1 36.27 -64.72 -19.00
C MET A 1 35.84 -63.76 -17.91
N ALA A 2 36.04 -62.45 -18.12
CA ALA A 2 35.68 -61.40 -17.17
C ALA A 2 34.28 -60.93 -17.50
N LYS A 3 33.40 -60.89 -16.49
CA LYS A 3 32.05 -60.31 -16.58
C LYS A 3 32.12 -58.84 -16.32
N GLU A 4 31.87 -58.01 -17.32
CA GLU A 4 31.62 -56.58 -17.19
C GLU A 4 30.29 -56.33 -16.47
N SER A 5 30.37 -55.66 -15.30
CA SER A 5 29.20 -55.20 -14.59
C SER A 5 28.88 -53.78 -15.07
N GLY A 6 27.89 -53.67 -15.93
CA GLY A 6 27.36 -52.35 -16.35
C GLY A 6 26.75 -51.58 -15.17
N ARG A 7 27.36 -50.45 -14.79
CA ARG A 7 26.79 -49.50 -13.83
C ARG A 7 25.71 -48.68 -14.51
N TYR A 8 24.46 -48.97 -14.19
CA TYR A 8 23.33 -48.08 -14.55
C TYR A 8 23.47 -46.76 -13.78
N PHE A 9 23.84 -45.71 -14.47
CA PHE A 9 23.66 -44.34 -13.92
C PHE A 9 22.19 -44.03 -13.87
N ARG A 10 21.62 -43.98 -12.65
CA ARG A 10 20.33 -43.36 -12.41
C ARG A 10 20.48 -41.87 -12.59
N ASP A 11 19.87 -41.36 -13.65
CA ASP A 11 19.73 -39.92 -13.87
C ASP A 11 18.80 -39.34 -12.77
N LYS A 12 19.42 -38.74 -11.76
CA LYS A 12 18.73 -38.01 -10.68
C LYS A 12 18.71 -36.54 -11.03
N SER A 13 17.84 -36.09 -11.87
CA SER A 13 17.45 -34.67 -11.88
C SER A 13 16.17 -34.40 -12.66
N ARG A 14 15.07 -34.93 -12.21
CA ARG A 14 13.82 -34.18 -12.37
C ARG A 14 13.69 -33.30 -11.13
N GLY A 15 14.37 -32.16 -11.14
CA GLY A 15 14.15 -31.11 -10.17
C GLY A 15 12.66 -30.78 -10.17
N LYS A 16 11.99 -30.90 -9.03
CA LYS A 16 10.63 -30.38 -8.87
C LYS A 16 10.65 -28.95 -9.37
N PRO A 17 9.71 -28.51 -10.23
CA PRO A 17 9.66 -27.12 -10.66
C PRO A 17 9.64 -26.27 -9.42
N GLN A 18 10.68 -25.43 -9.27
CA GLN A 18 10.79 -24.50 -8.15
C GLN A 18 9.57 -23.56 -8.27
N ARG A 19 8.63 -23.65 -7.33
CA ARG A 19 7.47 -22.76 -7.29
C ARG A 19 8.03 -21.34 -7.28
N LYS A 20 7.80 -20.58 -8.33
CA LYS A 20 8.15 -19.13 -8.34
C LYS A 20 7.49 -18.51 -7.12
N ARG A 21 8.30 -17.79 -6.30
CA ARG A 21 7.76 -17.05 -5.17
C ARG A 21 6.74 -16.02 -5.67
N LYS A 22 5.73 -15.73 -4.87
CA LYS A 22 4.84 -14.62 -5.18
C LYS A 22 5.61 -13.31 -5.11
N PRO A 23 5.37 -12.36 -6.03
CA PRO A 23 5.87 -11.00 -5.87
C PRO A 23 5.44 -10.42 -4.52
N VAL A 24 6.35 -9.74 -3.88
CA VAL A 24 6.11 -9.09 -2.58
C VAL A 24 5.64 -7.65 -2.79
N VAL A 25 4.69 -7.21 -1.99
CA VAL A 25 4.37 -5.80 -1.82
C VAL A 25 4.75 -5.43 -0.39
N LEU A 26 5.88 -4.76 -0.24
CA LEU A 26 6.40 -4.30 1.04
C LEU A 26 6.06 -2.83 1.27
N LEU A 27 5.36 -2.56 2.36
CA LEU A 27 4.86 -1.23 2.69
C LEU A 27 5.32 -0.84 4.09
N ILE A 28 5.85 0.37 4.23
CA ILE A 28 6.04 1.01 5.53
C ILE A 28 4.84 1.92 5.79
N ALA A 29 4.11 1.67 6.88
CA ALA A 29 3.04 2.53 7.35
C ALA A 29 3.55 3.49 8.42
N GLU A 30 2.98 4.68 8.46
CA GLU A 30 3.38 5.75 9.37
C GLU A 30 3.14 5.40 10.84
N GLY A 31 4.09 5.77 11.69
CA GLY A 31 3.99 5.66 13.14
C GLY A 31 3.80 4.22 13.63
N GLN A 32 2.92 4.05 14.60
CA GLN A 32 2.56 2.74 15.16
C GLN A 32 1.11 2.34 14.82
N ASN A 33 0.52 2.96 13.81
CA ASN A 33 -0.85 2.72 13.41
C ASN A 33 -1.06 1.27 12.95
N LYS A 34 -2.13 0.68 13.44
CA LYS A 34 -2.52 -0.69 13.10
C LYS A 34 -3.54 -0.74 11.98
N THR A 35 -4.16 0.38 11.64
CA THR A 35 -5.28 0.46 10.68
C THR A 35 -4.86 -0.05 9.30
N GLU A 36 -3.77 0.47 8.76
CA GLU A 36 -3.25 0.10 7.45
C GLU A 36 -2.84 -1.37 7.43
N LYS A 37 -2.13 -1.81 8.47
CA LYS A 37 -1.69 -3.20 8.61
C LYS A 37 -2.87 -4.17 8.64
N LEU A 38 -3.92 -3.87 9.43
CA LEU A 38 -5.12 -4.71 9.53
C LEU A 38 -5.88 -4.72 8.20
N TYR A 39 -5.98 -3.58 7.53
CA TYR A 39 -6.65 -3.49 6.25
C TYR A 39 -5.93 -4.30 5.16
N PHE A 40 -4.64 -4.07 4.97
CA PHE A 40 -3.86 -4.72 3.92
C PHE A 40 -3.54 -6.19 4.19
N TRP A 41 -3.64 -6.66 5.43
CA TRP A 41 -3.50 -8.09 5.75
C TRP A 41 -4.47 -8.97 4.95
N HIS A 42 -5.66 -8.46 4.65
CA HIS A 42 -6.68 -9.16 3.86
C HIS A 42 -6.30 -9.38 2.38
N PHE A 43 -5.28 -8.70 1.89
CA PHE A 43 -4.78 -8.85 0.51
C PHE A 43 -3.66 -9.90 0.38
N SER A 44 -3.25 -10.53 1.48
CA SER A 44 -2.19 -11.55 1.50
C SER A 44 -2.77 -12.94 1.74
N THR A 45 -3.63 -13.43 0.84
CA THR A 45 -4.21 -14.77 0.89
C THR A 45 -3.44 -15.76 0.00
N PRO A 46 -3.66 -17.08 0.14
CA PRO A 46 -3.06 -18.06 -0.76
C PRO A 46 -3.37 -17.81 -2.24
N GLU A 47 -4.55 -17.27 -2.55
CA GLU A 47 -5.05 -16.99 -3.91
C GLU A 47 -4.61 -15.64 -4.44
N SER A 48 -4.11 -14.74 -3.57
CA SER A 48 -3.64 -13.40 -3.95
C SER A 48 -2.46 -13.49 -4.90
N LYS A 49 -2.38 -12.57 -5.85
CA LYS A 49 -1.24 -12.43 -6.77
C LYS A 49 0.04 -12.06 -6.01
N TYR A 50 -0.09 -11.25 -4.97
CA TYR A 50 1.01 -10.70 -4.19
C TYR A 50 1.04 -11.25 -2.77
N ALA A 51 2.24 -11.28 -2.18
CA ALA A 51 2.44 -11.40 -0.74
C ALA A 51 2.58 -9.99 -0.16
N VAL A 52 1.54 -9.50 0.55
CA VAL A 52 1.54 -8.14 1.10
C VAL A 52 2.10 -8.14 2.52
N LYS A 53 3.09 -7.30 2.78
CA LYS A 53 3.70 -7.09 4.09
C LYS A 53 3.65 -5.60 4.45
N VAL A 54 2.99 -5.25 5.54
CA VAL A 54 2.97 -3.89 6.08
C VAL A 54 3.74 -3.86 7.39
N VAL A 55 4.73 -2.99 7.46
CA VAL A 55 5.63 -2.79 8.61
C VAL A 55 5.45 -1.38 9.15
N SER A 56 5.47 -1.23 10.47
CA SER A 56 5.48 0.06 11.15
C SER A 56 6.70 0.09 12.07
N ARG A 57 7.58 1.08 11.89
CA ARG A 57 8.83 1.24 12.65
C ARG A 57 8.82 2.47 13.57
N GLY A 58 7.72 3.22 13.57
CA GLY A 58 7.55 4.42 14.39
C GLY A 58 8.01 5.72 13.72
N GLU A 59 8.54 5.66 12.50
CA GLU A 59 8.86 6.84 11.72
C GLU A 59 7.58 7.58 11.32
N THR A 60 7.66 8.90 11.29
CA THR A 60 6.53 9.79 10.95
C THR A 60 6.84 10.76 9.81
N GLY A 61 8.10 10.88 9.41
CA GLY A 61 8.52 11.74 8.30
C GLY A 61 8.84 10.95 7.02
N PRO A 62 8.61 11.54 5.83
CA PRO A 62 8.83 10.85 4.55
C PRO A 62 10.24 10.27 4.39
N GLN A 63 11.28 11.03 4.76
CA GLN A 63 12.67 10.58 4.68
C GLN A 63 12.90 9.33 5.55
N GLY A 64 12.57 9.39 6.84
CA GLY A 64 12.78 8.27 7.76
C GLY A 64 11.99 7.01 7.36
N MET A 65 10.80 7.19 6.77
CA MET A 65 10.00 6.08 6.26
C MET A 65 10.67 5.41 5.04
N LEU A 66 11.25 6.20 4.11
CA LEU A 66 11.96 5.66 2.94
C LEU A 66 13.28 5.00 3.35
N ASP A 67 14.03 5.57 4.29
CA ASP A 67 15.23 4.93 4.85
C ASP A 67 14.90 3.58 5.52
N SER A 68 13.78 3.52 6.23
CA SER A 68 13.28 2.29 6.83
C SER A 68 12.82 1.28 5.77
N LEU A 69 12.19 1.75 4.69
CA LEU A 69 11.79 0.91 3.58
C LEU A 69 13.01 0.28 2.90
N GLN A 70 14.04 1.05 2.66
CA GLN A 70 15.29 0.57 2.05
C GLN A 70 15.93 -0.53 2.89
N ARG A 71 16.01 -0.33 4.22
CA ARG A 71 16.52 -1.37 5.14
C ARG A 71 15.66 -2.63 5.11
N GLU A 72 14.32 -2.48 5.16
CA GLU A 72 13.40 -3.63 5.10
C GLU A 72 13.50 -4.37 3.76
N CYS A 73 13.73 -3.68 2.64
CA CYS A 73 13.97 -4.32 1.34
C CYS A 73 15.23 -5.19 1.38
N MET A 74 16.33 -4.69 1.93
CA MET A 74 17.57 -5.44 2.07
C MET A 74 17.42 -6.66 3.01
N GLU A 75 16.74 -6.49 4.15
CA GLU A 75 16.53 -7.55 5.14
C GLU A 75 15.61 -8.69 4.63
N ASN A 76 14.75 -8.41 3.67
CA ASN A 76 13.74 -9.36 3.18
C ASN A 76 13.95 -9.78 1.71
N ASP A 77 15.12 -9.50 1.12
CA ASP A 77 15.43 -9.79 -0.29
C ASP A 77 14.34 -9.30 -1.26
N VAL A 78 13.81 -8.08 -1.01
CA VAL A 78 12.82 -7.44 -1.89
C VAL A 78 13.53 -6.78 -3.04
N SER A 79 13.28 -7.28 -4.26
CA SER A 79 13.84 -6.74 -5.49
C SER A 79 12.88 -5.76 -6.13
N VAL A 80 13.35 -4.55 -6.42
CA VAL A 80 12.53 -3.53 -7.09
C VAL A 80 12.15 -3.89 -8.53
N GLU A 81 12.78 -4.90 -9.12
CA GLU A 81 12.47 -5.41 -10.47
C GLU A 81 11.23 -6.31 -10.46
N ASP A 82 11.09 -7.16 -9.44
CA ASP A 82 10.03 -8.17 -9.35
C ASP A 82 8.97 -7.84 -8.31
N ASP A 83 9.29 -6.99 -7.34
CA ASP A 83 8.49 -6.66 -6.17
C ASP A 83 8.06 -5.19 -6.18
N ILE A 84 7.22 -4.81 -5.25
CA ILE A 84 6.78 -3.44 -5.05
C ILE A 84 7.14 -3.02 -3.63
N ALA A 85 7.83 -1.91 -3.51
CA ALA A 85 8.15 -1.32 -2.23
C ALA A 85 7.63 0.12 -2.15
N GLY A 86 7.03 0.50 -1.02
CA GLY A 86 6.43 1.82 -0.87
C GLY A 86 6.12 2.21 0.57
N ILE A 87 5.76 3.47 0.74
CA ILE A 87 5.32 4.04 2.00
C ILE A 87 3.85 4.43 1.94
N ILE A 88 3.15 4.32 3.06
CA ILE A 88 1.78 4.81 3.26
C ILE A 88 1.84 5.90 4.33
N LEU A 89 1.46 7.12 3.98
CA LEU A 89 1.56 8.24 4.90
C LEU A 89 0.38 9.21 4.78
N ASP A 90 0.14 9.93 5.88
CA ASP A 90 -0.86 10.97 5.99
C ASP A 90 -0.21 12.35 5.77
N LEU A 91 -0.83 13.23 4.98
CA LEU A 91 -0.34 14.61 4.81
C LEU A 91 -0.84 15.55 5.93
N ASP A 92 -1.90 15.17 6.63
CA ASP A 92 -2.48 15.95 7.76
C ASP A 92 -2.79 17.42 7.43
N CYS A 93 -3.13 17.72 6.17
CA CYS A 93 -3.30 19.09 5.67
C CYS A 93 -2.04 19.98 5.91
N ASN A 94 -0.85 19.40 5.92
CA ASN A 94 0.40 20.08 6.21
C ASN A 94 1.26 20.26 4.95
N GLU A 95 1.43 21.50 4.49
CA GLU A 95 2.19 21.80 3.26
C GLU A 95 3.67 21.47 3.39
N GLU A 96 4.26 21.68 4.57
CA GLU A 96 5.68 21.34 4.78
C GLU A 96 5.90 19.85 4.61
N ARG A 97 4.96 19.02 5.09
CA ARG A 97 4.99 17.58 4.94
C ARG A 97 4.82 17.14 3.47
N ALA A 98 3.90 17.78 2.75
CA ALA A 98 3.73 17.54 1.32
C ALA A 98 4.98 17.93 0.52
N LYS A 99 5.62 19.06 0.87
CA LYS A 99 6.88 19.51 0.28
C LYS A 99 8.01 18.53 0.54
N GLN A 100 8.21 18.11 1.79
CA GLN A 100 9.22 17.11 2.16
C GLN A 100 9.03 15.80 1.37
N LEU A 101 7.79 15.34 1.19
CA LEU A 101 7.53 14.15 0.40
C LEU A 101 7.94 14.33 -1.07
N ARG A 102 7.60 15.48 -1.69
CA ARG A 102 8.01 15.79 -3.07
C ARG A 102 9.54 15.83 -3.21
N GLU A 103 10.22 16.49 -2.26
CA GLU A 103 11.68 16.64 -2.26
C GLU A 103 12.39 15.29 -2.14
N VAL A 104 11.93 14.44 -1.24
CA VAL A 104 12.52 13.11 -1.04
C VAL A 104 12.28 12.21 -2.26
N LEU A 105 11.06 12.19 -2.81
CA LEU A 105 10.74 11.40 -4.00
C LEU A 105 11.44 11.87 -5.28
N SER A 106 11.98 13.09 -5.30
CA SER A 106 12.78 13.60 -6.42
C SER A 106 14.24 13.13 -6.39
N GLN A 107 14.69 12.52 -5.30
CA GLN A 107 16.05 12.00 -5.16
C GLN A 107 16.18 10.67 -5.92
N GLU A 108 17.28 10.52 -6.66
CA GLU A 108 17.54 9.33 -7.48
C GLU A 108 17.54 8.04 -6.66
N GLU A 109 18.02 8.11 -5.43
CA GLU A 109 18.05 7.00 -4.48
C GLU A 109 16.68 6.40 -4.21
N TYR A 110 15.61 7.20 -4.22
CA TYR A 110 14.24 6.77 -3.91
C TYR A 110 13.32 6.68 -5.13
N ALA A 111 13.83 6.92 -6.33
CA ALA A 111 13.04 7.01 -7.56
C ALA A 111 12.23 5.74 -7.89
N HIS A 112 12.67 4.58 -7.41
CA HIS A 112 12.01 3.29 -7.63
C HIS A 112 10.98 2.93 -6.54
N TYR A 113 10.96 3.64 -5.41
CA TYR A 113 9.96 3.43 -4.36
C TYR A 113 8.68 4.21 -4.64
N LYS A 114 7.58 3.70 -4.12
CA LYS A 114 6.27 4.32 -4.26
C LYS A 114 5.84 5.01 -2.97
N ALA A 115 5.11 6.11 -3.11
CA ALA A 115 4.42 6.73 -1.98
C ALA A 115 2.91 6.69 -2.24
N PHE A 116 2.16 6.25 -1.24
CA PHE A 116 0.71 6.22 -1.23
C PHE A 116 0.23 7.19 -0.16
N ALA A 117 0.13 8.45 -0.56
CA ALA A 117 -0.24 9.53 0.35
C ALA A 117 -1.75 9.68 0.47
N SER A 118 -2.20 10.14 1.64
CA SER A 118 -3.59 10.55 1.88
C SER A 118 -3.64 11.94 2.48
N ASN A 119 -4.58 12.75 2.05
CA ASN A 119 -4.83 14.07 2.60
C ASN A 119 -6.31 14.26 2.95
N PRO A 120 -6.69 14.45 4.21
CA PRO A 120 -5.81 14.57 5.41
C PRO A 120 -5.16 13.26 5.85
N CYS A 121 -5.88 12.12 5.86
CA CYS A 121 -5.43 10.86 6.46
C CYS A 121 -5.94 9.63 5.70
N PHE A 122 -5.41 8.46 6.07
CA PHE A 122 -5.75 7.16 5.48
C PHE A 122 -7.27 6.89 5.46
N GLU A 123 -7.99 7.33 6.48
CA GLU A 123 -9.43 7.10 6.60
C GLU A 123 -10.28 7.78 5.51
N VAL A 124 -9.71 8.71 4.72
CA VAL A 124 -10.35 9.20 3.48
C VAL A 124 -10.69 8.03 2.55
N TRP A 125 -9.82 7.01 2.48
CA TRP A 125 -10.09 5.77 1.76
C TRP A 125 -11.32 5.05 2.30
N PHE A 126 -11.50 4.97 3.61
CA PHE A 126 -12.66 4.32 4.21
C PHE A 126 -13.95 5.10 3.97
N VAL A 127 -13.91 6.42 4.05
CA VAL A 127 -15.07 7.28 3.72
C VAL A 127 -15.54 7.06 2.28
N ALA A 128 -14.60 6.89 1.33
CA ALA A 128 -14.92 6.65 -0.07
C ALA A 128 -15.77 5.39 -0.32
N HIS A 129 -15.78 4.41 0.61
CA HIS A 129 -16.64 3.22 0.49
C HIS A 129 -18.14 3.55 0.67
N PHE A 130 -18.47 4.64 1.37
CA PHE A 130 -19.85 4.96 1.73
C PHE A 130 -20.46 6.06 0.87
N HIS A 131 -19.69 7.08 0.53
CA HIS A 131 -20.19 8.20 -0.26
C HIS A 131 -19.06 8.91 -1.03
N GLU A 132 -19.45 9.83 -1.90
CA GLU A 132 -18.52 10.66 -2.66
C GLU A 132 -17.72 11.59 -1.75
N LEU A 133 -16.45 11.78 -2.11
CA LEU A 133 -15.53 12.69 -1.43
C LEU A 133 -15.85 14.15 -1.81
N ARG A 134 -16.80 14.78 -1.12
CA ARG A 134 -17.26 16.15 -1.37
C ARG A 134 -16.60 17.15 -0.42
N GLY A 135 -16.47 18.39 -0.88
CA GLY A 135 -15.91 19.46 -0.06
C GLY A 135 -14.44 19.27 0.27
N THR A 136 -14.04 19.83 1.41
CA THR A 136 -12.69 19.74 1.99
C THR A 136 -12.82 19.41 3.48
N TYR A 137 -11.83 18.71 4.03
CA TYR A 137 -11.73 18.44 5.47
C TYR A 137 -10.72 19.39 6.10
N SER A 138 -11.02 19.93 7.26
CA SER A 138 -10.10 20.78 8.03
C SER A 138 -8.95 19.98 8.67
N GLY A 139 -9.07 18.65 8.72
CA GLY A 139 -8.06 17.75 9.27
C GLY A 139 -8.61 16.35 9.50
N SER A 140 -7.76 15.47 10.01
CA SER A 140 -8.07 14.06 10.27
C SER A 140 -9.25 13.84 11.20
N SER A 141 -9.48 14.72 12.18
CA SER A 141 -10.64 14.62 13.11
C SER A 141 -11.97 14.70 12.37
N GLN A 142 -12.09 15.61 11.39
CA GLN A 142 -13.32 15.76 10.61
C GLN A 142 -13.58 14.55 9.70
N VAL A 143 -12.52 13.94 9.15
CA VAL A 143 -12.62 12.67 8.40
C VAL A 143 -13.16 11.57 9.31
N LEU A 144 -12.63 11.46 10.54
CA LEU A 144 -13.07 10.46 11.51
C LEU A 144 -14.53 10.67 11.96
N GLU A 145 -14.97 11.91 12.12
CA GLU A 145 -16.38 12.23 12.42
C GLU A 145 -17.29 11.80 11.28
N ASP A 146 -16.89 12.06 10.03
CA ASP A 146 -17.65 11.66 8.85
C ASP A 146 -17.71 10.14 8.73
N LEU A 147 -16.58 9.46 8.89
CA LEU A 147 -16.52 8.00 8.88
C LEU A 147 -17.40 7.37 9.97
N LYS A 148 -17.40 7.92 11.18
CA LYS A 148 -18.21 7.40 12.30
C LYS A 148 -19.72 7.53 12.11
N ARG A 149 -20.19 8.41 11.23
CA ARG A 149 -21.62 8.45 10.84
C ARG A 149 -22.05 7.19 10.11
N GLN A 150 -21.10 6.56 9.35
CA GLN A 150 -21.32 5.32 8.60
C GLN A 150 -20.88 4.08 9.39
N LEU A 151 -19.82 4.21 10.16
CA LEU A 151 -19.24 3.18 11.02
C LEU A 151 -19.14 3.68 12.47
N PRO A 152 -20.26 3.70 13.24
CA PRO A 152 -20.26 4.25 14.61
C PRO A 152 -19.23 3.59 15.54
N ASP A 153 -18.96 2.30 15.34
CA ASP A 153 -17.99 1.53 16.13
C ASP A 153 -16.55 1.64 15.62
N TYR A 154 -16.27 2.52 14.63
CA TYR A 154 -14.92 2.66 14.10
C TYR A 154 -13.98 3.17 15.19
N ASN A 155 -12.84 2.47 15.29
CA ASN A 155 -11.72 2.86 16.13
C ASN A 155 -10.41 2.50 15.37
N LYS A 156 -9.41 3.38 15.43
CA LYS A 156 -8.08 3.09 14.92
C LYS A 156 -7.54 1.81 15.57
N GLY A 157 -7.00 0.90 14.74
CA GLY A 157 -6.52 -0.39 15.22
C GLY A 157 -7.59 -1.47 15.36
N ARG A 158 -8.82 -1.25 14.92
CA ARG A 158 -9.87 -2.27 14.77
C ARG A 158 -10.05 -2.63 13.30
N ASP A 159 -10.09 -3.92 13.01
CA ASP A 159 -10.37 -4.41 11.64
C ASP A 159 -11.81 -4.09 11.23
N CYS A 160 -11.98 -3.34 10.17
CA CYS A 160 -13.26 -3.00 9.56
C CYS A 160 -13.42 -3.51 8.11
N TYR A 161 -12.44 -4.26 7.59
CA TYR A 161 -12.40 -4.71 6.20
C TYR A 161 -13.70 -5.38 5.74
N ARG A 162 -14.30 -6.24 6.58
CA ARG A 162 -15.57 -6.93 6.24
C ARG A 162 -16.74 -5.99 5.96
N LYS A 163 -16.72 -4.78 6.52
CA LYS A 163 -17.76 -3.75 6.31
C LYS A 163 -17.49 -2.92 5.05
N LEU A 164 -16.27 -2.97 4.52
CA LEU A 164 -15.80 -2.16 3.39
C LEU A 164 -15.74 -2.96 2.08
N LYS A 165 -15.33 -4.21 2.15
CA LYS A 165 -14.91 -5.02 0.99
C LYS A 165 -15.91 -5.06 -0.17
N ASP A 166 -17.21 -5.06 0.12
CA ASP A 166 -18.27 -5.17 -0.88
C ASP A 166 -18.50 -3.84 -1.65
N HIS A 167 -17.91 -2.72 -1.16
CA HIS A 167 -17.97 -1.39 -1.75
C HIS A 167 -16.61 -0.90 -2.27
N THR A 168 -15.63 -1.81 -2.39
CA THR A 168 -14.26 -1.44 -2.80
C THR A 168 -14.21 -0.84 -4.20
N GLN A 169 -15.00 -1.37 -5.14
CA GLN A 169 -15.01 -0.87 -6.51
C GLN A 169 -15.56 0.56 -6.59
N GLU A 170 -16.66 0.83 -5.90
CA GLU A 170 -17.23 2.18 -5.81
C GLU A 170 -16.28 3.17 -5.14
N ALA A 171 -15.56 2.71 -4.11
CA ALA A 171 -14.55 3.53 -3.45
C ALA A 171 -13.42 3.92 -4.40
N ILE A 172 -12.91 2.97 -5.20
CA ILE A 172 -11.89 3.23 -6.22
C ILE A 172 -12.39 4.28 -7.22
N GLU A 173 -13.62 4.14 -7.72
CA GLU A 173 -14.20 5.06 -8.71
C GLU A 173 -14.36 6.47 -8.14
N ARG A 174 -14.80 6.60 -6.88
CA ARG A 174 -14.95 7.88 -6.17
C ARG A 174 -13.59 8.56 -5.96
N CYS A 175 -12.57 7.80 -5.55
CA CYS A 175 -11.21 8.34 -5.42
C CYS A 175 -10.65 8.80 -6.76
N LYS A 176 -10.81 8.03 -7.84
CA LYS A 176 -10.41 8.42 -9.20
C LYS A 176 -11.17 9.64 -9.72
N ALA A 177 -12.46 9.75 -9.40
CA ALA A 177 -13.23 10.95 -9.73
C ALA A 177 -12.67 12.19 -9.03
N LYS A 178 -12.29 12.06 -7.75
CA LYS A 178 -11.67 13.14 -6.99
C LYS A 178 -10.27 13.49 -7.49
N GLU A 179 -9.49 12.49 -7.86
CA GLU A 179 -8.18 12.69 -8.49
C GLU A 179 -8.29 13.49 -9.79
N ARG A 180 -9.26 13.15 -10.67
CA ARG A 180 -9.52 13.91 -11.91
C ARG A 180 -9.90 15.38 -11.65
N GLN A 181 -10.60 15.68 -10.56
CA GLN A 181 -10.88 17.07 -10.14
C GLN A 181 -9.61 17.84 -9.72
N HIS A 182 -8.59 17.13 -9.29
CA HIS A 182 -7.31 17.70 -8.85
C HIS A 182 -6.17 17.55 -9.89
N LYS A 183 -6.48 17.16 -11.14
CA LYS A 183 -5.48 16.83 -12.17
C LYS A 183 -4.48 17.96 -12.46
N ASP A 184 -4.93 19.21 -12.34
CA ASP A 184 -4.11 20.39 -12.61
C ASP A 184 -3.34 20.90 -11.37
N ARG A 185 -3.41 20.15 -10.27
CA ARG A 185 -2.72 20.48 -9.01
C ARG A 185 -1.49 19.60 -8.85
N ASN A 186 -0.47 20.17 -8.24
CA ASN A 186 0.79 19.47 -8.01
C ASN A 186 0.68 18.52 -6.80
N TRP A 187 0.32 17.27 -7.03
CA TRP A 187 0.26 16.25 -5.98
C TRP A 187 1.64 15.67 -5.68
N PRO A 188 1.98 15.37 -4.41
CA PRO A 188 1.21 15.62 -3.17
C PRO A 188 1.16 17.09 -2.76
N SER A 189 -0.03 17.57 -2.39
CA SER A 189 -0.30 18.97 -2.01
C SER A 189 -1.50 19.05 -1.08
N VAL A 190 -1.52 20.02 -0.17
CA VAL A 190 -2.66 20.30 0.72
C VAL A 190 -3.89 20.77 -0.04
N ASP A 191 -3.73 21.37 -1.21
CA ASP A 191 -4.85 21.81 -2.07
C ASP A 191 -5.64 20.63 -2.65
N CYS A 192 -5.06 19.44 -2.66
CA CYS A 192 -5.74 18.20 -3.03
C CYS A 192 -6.39 17.57 -1.79
N ASN A 193 -7.49 18.12 -1.33
CA ASN A 193 -8.19 17.69 -0.12
C ASN A 193 -9.72 17.57 -0.39
N PRO A 194 -10.32 16.39 -0.13
CA PRO A 194 -9.67 15.14 0.20
C PRO A 194 -9.06 14.44 -1.02
N ARG A 195 -7.96 13.71 -0.81
CA ARG A 195 -7.36 12.82 -1.83
C ARG A 195 -6.62 11.67 -1.15
N THR A 196 -6.59 10.51 -1.79
CA THR A 196 -5.79 9.36 -1.36
C THR A 196 -5.32 8.53 -2.54
N ASP A 197 -4.06 8.10 -2.49
CA ASP A 197 -3.48 7.17 -3.47
C ASP A 197 -3.70 5.69 -3.08
N VAL A 198 -4.32 5.44 -1.91
CA VAL A 198 -4.63 4.07 -1.45
C VAL A 198 -5.52 3.33 -2.45
N ALA A 199 -6.39 4.05 -3.16
CA ALA A 199 -7.24 3.48 -4.21
C ALA A 199 -6.42 2.81 -5.32
N SER A 200 -5.33 3.43 -5.77
CA SER A 200 -4.44 2.87 -6.80
C SER A 200 -3.68 1.64 -6.29
N LEU A 201 -3.25 1.66 -5.03
CA LEU A 201 -2.62 0.49 -4.38
C LEU A 201 -3.61 -0.68 -4.30
N VAL A 202 -4.84 -0.44 -3.86
CA VAL A 202 -5.88 -1.48 -3.74
C VAL A 202 -6.24 -2.04 -5.11
N GLU A 203 -6.42 -1.20 -6.14
CA GLU A 203 -6.69 -1.63 -7.51
C GLU A 203 -5.57 -2.55 -8.05
N MET A 204 -4.32 -2.19 -7.79
CA MET A 204 -3.16 -2.99 -8.15
C MET A 204 -3.17 -4.36 -7.43
N LEU A 205 -3.46 -4.36 -6.11
CA LEU A 205 -3.49 -5.58 -5.30
C LEU A 205 -4.66 -6.50 -5.66
N ALA A 206 -5.82 -5.93 -5.96
CA ALA A 206 -7.01 -6.69 -6.36
C ALA A 206 -6.83 -7.38 -7.72
N GLY A 207 -5.87 -6.92 -8.54
CA GLY A 207 -5.55 -7.45 -9.87
C GLY A 207 -6.80 -7.51 -10.73
N ARG A 208 -6.98 -6.66 -11.74
CA ARG A 208 -7.95 -6.96 -12.79
C ARG A 208 -7.54 -8.31 -13.39
N LYS A 209 -8.39 -9.32 -13.25
CA LYS A 209 -8.36 -10.44 -14.18
C LYS A 209 -8.70 -9.83 -15.55
N GLU A 210 -7.67 -9.66 -16.39
CA GLU A 210 -7.88 -9.51 -17.82
C GLU A 210 -8.64 -10.71 -18.37
#